data_a0aa4f6411329a3301aeb14749b2f88b
#
_entry.id   a0aa4f6411329a3301aeb14749b2f88b
#
_cell.length_a   1.000
_cell.length_b   1.000
_cell.length_c   1.000
_cell.angle_alpha   90.00
_cell.angle_beta   90.00
_cell.angle_gamma   90.00
#
_symmetry.space_group_name_H-M   'P 1'
#
loop_
_entity.id
_entity.type
_entity.pdbx_description
1 polymer ?
#
loop_
_entity_poly.entity_id
_entity_poly.type
_entity_poly.pdbx_seq_one_letter_code
_entity_poly.pdbx_strand_id
1 'polypeptide(L)'
;FKAAELISKYAPKADYQKVTTGNNENQLEMTRKLELSYDEFIKLRDYAISLGLDTFSTPFDMDSISFLEEQKQAIWKIPSGEVTNLPFLERIAKFRVPNKKIILSTGMCTIDEIHQAVDIILKYEMPENLIILHCNTEYPTPDKDVNLSGIDTLHKEFPGIQIGFSDHSVGYVAAIGACMKDICCIEKHFTLDKNLPGPDHKASATP
;
A
#
# COMPACT_ATOMS: atom_id res chain seq x y z
N PHE A 1 -2.01 7.32 -5.70
CA PHE A 1 -1.31 8.39 -6.41
C PHE A 1 -2.07 9.72 -6.38
N LYS A 2 -3.37 9.70 -6.14
CA LYS A 2 -4.19 10.88 -5.82
C LYS A 2 -4.96 10.57 -4.54
N ALA A 3 -4.80 11.39 -3.50
CA ALA A 3 -5.39 11.16 -2.19
C ALA A 3 -5.94 12.46 -1.56
N ALA A 4 -5.62 13.62 -2.12
CA ALA A 4 -5.95 14.90 -1.52
C ALA A 4 -7.45 15.12 -1.34
N GLU A 5 -8.31 14.56 -2.19
CA GLU A 5 -9.76 14.71 -2.09
C GLU A 5 -10.37 14.00 -0.86
N LEU A 6 -9.69 12.97 -0.34
CA LEU A 6 -10.13 12.23 0.86
C LEU A 6 -9.66 12.88 2.17
N ILE A 7 -8.75 13.86 2.09
CA ILE A 7 -8.13 14.45 3.27
C ILE A 7 -8.91 15.68 3.71
N SER A 8 -9.39 15.66 4.96
CA SER A 8 -9.98 16.84 5.57
C SER A 8 -8.97 17.99 5.60
N LYS A 9 -9.42 19.21 5.25
CA LYS A 9 -8.61 20.44 5.39
C LYS A 9 -8.16 20.74 6.82
N TYR A 10 -8.76 20.07 7.80
CA TYR A 10 -8.41 20.20 9.22
C TYR A 10 -7.54 19.05 9.72
N ALA A 11 -7.25 18.05 8.89
CA ALA A 11 -6.43 16.91 9.31
C ALA A 11 -4.98 17.35 9.61
N PRO A 12 -4.46 17.12 10.83
CA PRO A 12 -3.06 17.36 11.13
C PRO A 12 -2.18 16.32 10.43
N LYS A 13 -0.94 16.66 10.17
CA LYS A 13 0.08 15.66 9.79
C LYS A 13 0.38 14.74 10.97
N ALA A 14 0.71 13.49 10.68
CA ALA A 14 1.27 12.58 11.68
C ALA A 14 2.61 13.12 12.23
N ASP A 15 2.97 12.73 13.44
CA ASP A 15 4.14 13.32 14.09
C ASP A 15 5.44 13.02 13.34
N TYR A 16 5.62 11.80 12.79
CA TYR A 16 6.79 11.47 11.98
C TYR A 16 6.86 12.34 10.69
N GLN A 17 5.73 12.70 10.09
CA GLN A 17 5.68 13.55 8.91
C GLN A 17 6.12 14.99 9.25
N LYS A 18 5.74 15.51 10.42
CA LYS A 18 6.18 16.84 10.89
C LYS A 18 7.70 16.94 11.02
N VAL A 19 8.35 15.85 11.45
CA VAL A 19 9.82 15.80 11.59
C VAL A 19 10.52 15.98 10.24
N THR A 20 9.96 15.45 9.15
CA THR A 20 10.61 15.43 7.84
C THR A 20 10.15 16.55 6.91
N THR A 21 8.91 17.04 7.08
CA THR A 21 8.30 18.04 6.20
C THR A 21 7.98 19.38 6.89
N GLY A 22 8.32 19.50 8.20
CA GLY A 22 8.06 20.72 8.98
C GLY A 22 6.60 20.88 9.41
N ASN A 23 6.30 21.97 10.13
CA ASN A 23 5.00 22.22 10.76
C ASN A 23 4.14 23.28 10.02
N ASN A 24 4.63 23.84 8.91
CA ASN A 24 4.01 25.01 8.26
C ASN A 24 2.86 24.68 7.31
N GLU A 25 2.50 23.41 7.20
CA GLU A 25 1.44 22.93 6.31
C GLU A 25 0.64 21.81 6.99
N ASN A 26 -0.60 21.61 6.56
CA ASN A 26 -1.45 20.51 7.01
C ASN A 26 -1.26 19.25 6.15
N GLN A 27 -1.94 18.16 6.49
CA GLN A 27 -1.89 16.90 5.75
C GLN A 27 -2.31 17.06 4.28
N LEU A 28 -3.36 17.83 4.01
CA LEU A 28 -3.86 18.06 2.65
C LEU A 28 -2.85 18.79 1.78
N GLU A 29 -2.24 19.86 2.31
CA GLU A 29 -1.24 20.65 1.58
C GLU A 29 0.02 19.83 1.27
N MET A 30 0.46 19.01 2.22
CA MET A 30 1.58 18.10 2.02
C MET A 30 1.25 17.07 0.91
N THR A 31 0.10 16.43 0.97
CA THR A 31 -0.29 15.39 0.00
C THR A 31 -0.44 15.93 -1.41
N ARG A 32 -1.03 17.13 -1.57
CA ARG A 32 -1.17 17.76 -2.90
C ARG A 32 0.14 17.97 -3.63
N LYS A 33 1.22 18.23 -2.90
CA LYS A 33 2.57 18.40 -3.49
C LYS A 33 3.17 17.10 -4.02
N LEU A 34 2.67 15.96 -3.54
CA LEU A 34 3.16 14.63 -3.88
C LEU A 34 2.33 13.96 -4.98
N GLU A 35 1.19 14.53 -5.35
CA GLU A 35 0.34 13.98 -6.40
C GLU A 35 0.94 14.18 -7.79
N LEU A 36 0.77 13.17 -8.63
CA LEU A 36 1.04 13.24 -10.06
C LEU A 36 -0.26 13.53 -10.83
N SER A 37 -0.16 14.24 -11.94
CA SER A 37 -1.24 14.29 -12.93
C SER A 37 -1.39 12.94 -13.63
N TYR A 38 -2.55 12.68 -14.22
CA TYR A 38 -2.78 11.44 -14.99
C TYR A 38 -1.81 11.29 -16.17
N ASP A 39 -1.47 12.39 -16.83
CA ASP A 39 -0.50 12.40 -17.95
C ASP A 39 0.92 12.07 -17.48
N GLU A 40 1.34 12.59 -16.33
CA GLU A 40 2.63 12.25 -15.72
C GLU A 40 2.67 10.78 -15.30
N PHE A 41 1.59 10.28 -14.71
CA PHE A 41 1.47 8.87 -14.37
C PHE A 41 1.65 7.96 -15.60
N ILE A 42 0.95 8.27 -16.71
CA ILE A 42 1.04 7.49 -17.95
C ILE A 42 2.49 7.50 -18.48
N LYS A 43 3.16 8.65 -18.52
CA LYS A 43 4.55 8.78 -18.98
C LYS A 43 5.50 7.94 -18.12
N LEU A 44 5.36 7.98 -16.79
CA LEU A 44 6.21 7.21 -15.86
C LEU A 44 5.96 5.72 -15.98
N ARG A 45 4.69 5.30 -16.08
CA ARG A 45 4.31 3.91 -16.32
C ARG A 45 4.95 3.37 -17.60
N ASP A 46 4.77 4.08 -18.71
CA ASP A 46 5.27 3.65 -20.01
C ASP A 46 6.81 3.59 -20.02
N TYR A 47 7.46 4.53 -19.34
CA TYR A 47 8.91 4.50 -19.17
C TYR A 47 9.36 3.28 -18.35
N ALA A 48 8.72 2.98 -17.21
CA ALA A 48 9.06 1.84 -16.40
C ALA A 48 8.84 0.50 -17.15
N ILE A 49 7.75 0.38 -17.91
CA ILE A 49 7.48 -0.78 -18.77
C ILE A 49 8.59 -0.92 -19.82
N SER A 50 9.07 0.18 -20.42
CA SER A 50 10.19 0.14 -21.39
C SER A 50 11.49 -0.37 -20.78
N LEU A 51 11.64 -0.30 -19.46
CA LEU A 51 12.77 -0.86 -18.71
C LEU A 51 12.54 -2.30 -18.24
N GLY A 52 11.43 -2.94 -18.61
CA GLY A 52 11.08 -4.31 -18.22
C GLY A 52 10.54 -4.42 -16.79
N LEU A 53 10.03 -3.33 -16.20
CA LEU A 53 9.42 -3.33 -14.88
C LEU A 53 7.90 -3.45 -14.98
N ASP A 54 7.30 -4.29 -14.15
CA ASP A 54 5.87 -4.27 -13.92
C ASP A 54 5.49 -3.03 -13.11
N THR A 55 4.37 -2.40 -13.45
CA THR A 55 3.92 -1.18 -12.80
C THR A 55 2.45 -1.26 -12.38
N PHE A 56 2.17 -0.71 -11.23
CA PHE A 56 0.79 -0.49 -10.76
C PHE A 56 0.75 0.71 -9.83
N SER A 57 -0.44 1.23 -9.60
CA SER A 57 -0.66 2.33 -8.68
C SER A 57 -1.75 2.00 -7.67
N THR A 58 -1.65 2.59 -6.48
CA THR A 58 -2.65 2.51 -5.43
C THR A 58 -3.66 3.64 -5.63
N PRO A 59 -4.94 3.35 -5.91
CA PRO A 59 -5.98 4.37 -5.87
C PRO A 59 -6.34 4.70 -4.42
N PHE A 60 -6.82 5.91 -4.18
CA PHE A 60 -7.39 6.33 -2.90
C PHE A 60 -8.82 6.88 -3.05
N ASP A 61 -9.26 7.20 -4.25
CA ASP A 61 -10.59 7.74 -4.57
C ASP A 61 -11.23 7.00 -5.76
N MET A 62 -12.53 7.22 -5.97
CA MET A 62 -13.28 6.56 -7.02
C MET A 62 -12.87 6.99 -8.44
N ASP A 63 -12.43 8.22 -8.62
CA ASP A 63 -11.95 8.74 -9.90
C ASP A 63 -10.62 8.09 -10.28
N SER A 64 -9.73 7.90 -9.29
CA SER A 64 -8.50 7.13 -9.48
C SER A 64 -8.76 5.67 -9.83
N ILE A 65 -9.77 5.02 -9.22
CA ILE A 65 -10.18 3.66 -9.63
C ILE A 65 -10.62 3.68 -11.09
N SER A 66 -11.51 4.59 -11.48
CA SER A 66 -12.03 4.68 -12.85
C SER A 66 -10.90 4.89 -13.86
N PHE A 67 -9.97 5.79 -13.57
CA PHE A 67 -8.79 6.00 -14.40
C PHE A 67 -7.93 4.73 -14.55
N LEU A 68 -7.63 4.03 -13.44
CA LEU A 68 -6.82 2.81 -13.48
C LEU A 68 -7.53 1.64 -14.18
N GLU A 69 -8.87 1.58 -14.12
CA GLU A 69 -9.67 0.65 -14.91
C GLU A 69 -9.54 0.91 -16.42
N GLU A 70 -9.61 2.19 -16.85
CA GLU A 70 -9.38 2.58 -18.24
C GLU A 70 -7.97 2.19 -18.71
N GLN A 71 -6.97 2.30 -17.81
CA GLN A 71 -5.60 1.85 -18.09
C GLN A 71 -5.43 0.32 -18.03
N LYS A 72 -6.49 -0.45 -17.72
CA LYS A 72 -6.50 -1.92 -17.60
C LYS A 72 -5.47 -2.45 -16.59
N GLN A 73 -5.32 -1.74 -15.47
CA GLN A 73 -4.41 -2.17 -14.42
C GLN A 73 -4.79 -3.56 -13.93
N ALA A 74 -3.81 -4.48 -13.91
CA ALA A 74 -4.03 -5.85 -13.48
C ALA A 74 -3.74 -6.05 -11.98
N ILE A 75 -2.74 -5.37 -11.42
CA ILE A 75 -2.38 -5.47 -10.00
C ILE A 75 -3.01 -4.30 -9.24
N TRP A 76 -3.85 -4.60 -8.27
CA TRP A 76 -4.58 -3.61 -7.46
C TRP A 76 -4.07 -3.61 -6.03
N LYS A 77 -3.40 -2.52 -5.62
CA LYS A 77 -2.97 -2.33 -4.24
C LYS A 77 -4.05 -1.59 -3.46
N ILE A 78 -4.43 -2.16 -2.31
CA ILE A 78 -5.35 -1.55 -1.34
C ILE A 78 -4.53 -1.20 -0.10
N PRO A 79 -4.44 0.08 0.28
CA PRO A 79 -3.68 0.50 1.44
C PRO A 79 -4.44 0.20 2.74
N SER A 80 -3.73 0.11 3.85
CA SER A 80 -4.30 -0.23 5.17
C SER A 80 -5.47 0.67 5.59
N GLY A 81 -5.42 1.95 5.22
CA GLY A 81 -6.50 2.90 5.54
C GLY A 81 -7.83 2.61 4.85
N GLU A 82 -7.83 1.81 3.78
CA GLU A 82 -9.03 1.49 3.00
C GLU A 82 -9.63 0.11 3.33
N VAL A 83 -9.07 -0.64 4.29
CA VAL A 83 -9.57 -1.98 4.67
C VAL A 83 -11.04 -1.94 5.10
N THR A 84 -11.46 -0.91 5.81
CA THR A 84 -12.84 -0.72 6.27
C THR A 84 -13.75 -0.01 5.28
N ASN A 85 -13.22 0.43 4.13
CA ASN A 85 -13.98 1.08 3.05
C ASN A 85 -14.59 0.01 2.13
N LEU A 86 -15.59 -0.72 2.62
CA LEU A 86 -16.18 -1.86 1.91
C LEU A 86 -16.70 -1.52 0.49
N PRO A 87 -17.34 -0.36 0.23
CA PRO A 87 -17.74 0.02 -1.13
C PRO A 87 -16.55 0.18 -2.09
N PHE A 88 -15.43 0.69 -1.61
CA PHE A 88 -14.18 0.83 -2.36
C PHE A 88 -13.59 -0.55 -2.71
N LEU A 89 -13.53 -1.46 -1.74
CA LEU A 89 -13.07 -2.84 -1.95
C LEU A 89 -13.94 -3.56 -2.96
N GLU A 90 -15.26 -3.44 -2.83
CA GLU A 90 -16.22 -4.06 -3.75
C GLU A 90 -16.06 -3.54 -5.18
N ARG A 91 -15.85 -2.22 -5.35
CA ARG A 91 -15.62 -1.61 -6.67
C ARG A 91 -14.38 -2.18 -7.35
N ILE A 92 -13.27 -2.29 -6.62
CA ILE A 92 -12.03 -2.90 -7.14
C ILE A 92 -12.26 -4.38 -7.44
N ALA A 93 -12.88 -5.14 -6.53
CA ALA A 93 -13.09 -6.58 -6.70
C ALA A 93 -13.99 -6.90 -7.91
N LYS A 94 -14.98 -6.08 -8.22
CA LYS A 94 -15.88 -6.25 -9.37
C LYS A 94 -15.22 -6.03 -10.73
N PHE A 95 -14.16 -5.24 -10.81
CA PHE A 95 -13.48 -4.94 -12.07
C PHE A 95 -12.86 -6.21 -12.66
N ARG A 96 -13.04 -6.45 -13.96
CA ARG A 96 -12.55 -7.65 -14.65
C ARG A 96 -11.40 -7.29 -15.60
N VAL A 97 -10.26 -7.90 -15.36
CA VAL A 97 -9.07 -7.80 -16.21
C VAL A 97 -8.32 -9.13 -16.16
N PRO A 98 -7.68 -9.58 -17.24
CA PRO A 98 -6.85 -10.79 -17.22
C PRO A 98 -5.72 -10.71 -16.18
N ASN A 99 -5.42 -11.84 -15.53
CA ASN A 99 -4.34 -11.99 -14.55
C ASN A 99 -4.44 -11.01 -13.37
N LYS A 100 -5.67 -10.63 -12.99
CA LYS A 100 -5.89 -9.71 -11.87
C LYS A 100 -5.30 -10.26 -10.57
N LYS A 101 -4.64 -9.38 -9.82
CA LYS A 101 -4.21 -9.61 -8.45
C LYS A 101 -4.63 -8.43 -7.57
N ILE A 102 -5.03 -8.74 -6.34
CA ILE A 102 -5.32 -7.75 -5.30
C ILE A 102 -4.33 -7.92 -4.17
N ILE A 103 -3.67 -6.85 -3.77
CA ILE A 103 -2.72 -6.80 -2.65
C ILE A 103 -3.34 -5.92 -1.57
N LEU A 104 -3.72 -6.51 -0.44
CA LEU A 104 -4.37 -5.86 0.69
C LEU A 104 -3.40 -5.67 1.85
N SER A 105 -3.02 -4.43 2.15
CA SER A 105 -2.26 -4.12 3.37
C SER A 105 -3.19 -4.03 4.58
N THR A 106 -2.72 -4.49 5.75
CA THR A 106 -3.56 -4.65 6.95
C THR A 106 -3.00 -3.95 8.20
N GLY A 107 -2.14 -2.95 8.03
CA GLY A 107 -1.62 -2.16 9.14
C GLY A 107 -2.74 -1.46 9.92
N MET A 108 -2.62 -1.42 11.26
CA MET A 108 -3.61 -0.88 12.21
C MET A 108 -5.02 -1.50 12.17
N CYS A 109 -5.20 -2.59 11.45
CA CYS A 109 -6.49 -3.27 11.35
C CYS A 109 -6.61 -4.37 12.39
N THR A 110 -7.81 -4.59 12.88
CA THR A 110 -8.18 -5.78 13.65
C THR A 110 -8.40 -6.98 12.73
N ILE A 111 -8.29 -8.18 13.25
CA ILE A 111 -8.57 -9.41 12.49
C ILE A 111 -9.99 -9.42 11.94
N ASP A 112 -10.96 -8.94 12.70
CA ASP A 112 -12.38 -8.89 12.28
C ASP A 112 -12.57 -7.92 11.09
N GLU A 113 -11.87 -6.79 11.05
CA GLU A 113 -11.89 -5.86 9.91
C GLU A 113 -11.25 -6.50 8.66
N ILE A 114 -10.17 -7.25 8.84
CA ILE A 114 -9.53 -7.97 7.73
C ILE A 114 -10.46 -9.06 7.19
N HIS A 115 -11.16 -9.83 8.06
CA HIS A 115 -12.16 -10.80 7.63
C HIS A 115 -13.27 -10.15 6.80
N GLN A 116 -13.82 -9.03 7.24
CA GLN A 116 -14.85 -8.30 6.48
C GLN A 116 -14.35 -7.86 5.10
N ALA A 117 -13.13 -7.36 5.00
CA ALA A 117 -12.51 -6.96 3.75
C ALA A 117 -12.31 -8.16 2.80
N VAL A 118 -11.76 -9.26 3.32
CA VAL A 118 -11.55 -10.51 2.59
C VAL A 118 -12.87 -11.08 2.09
N ASP A 119 -13.90 -11.13 2.92
CA ASP A 119 -15.23 -11.62 2.55
C ASP A 119 -15.84 -10.83 1.39
N ILE A 120 -15.65 -9.50 1.37
CA ILE A 120 -16.11 -8.67 0.25
C ILE A 120 -15.33 -8.97 -1.02
N ILE A 121 -14.01 -9.09 -0.95
CA ILE A 121 -13.16 -9.37 -2.10
C ILE A 121 -13.48 -10.74 -2.68
N LEU A 122 -13.60 -11.77 -1.84
CA LEU A 122 -13.83 -13.16 -2.26
C LEU A 122 -15.24 -13.43 -2.80
N LYS A 123 -16.18 -12.48 -2.72
CA LYS A 123 -17.45 -12.55 -3.48
C LYS A 123 -17.21 -12.46 -4.99
N TYR A 124 -16.10 -11.89 -5.42
CA TYR A 124 -15.83 -11.57 -6.83
C TYR A 124 -14.50 -12.14 -7.32
N GLU A 125 -13.58 -12.47 -6.43
CA GLU A 125 -12.25 -12.98 -6.73
C GLU A 125 -11.99 -14.34 -6.10
N MET A 126 -11.04 -15.09 -6.67
CA MET A 126 -10.57 -16.35 -6.11
C MET A 126 -9.47 -16.09 -5.08
N PRO A 127 -9.31 -16.94 -4.05
CA PRO A 127 -8.28 -16.78 -3.01
C PRO A 127 -6.85 -16.61 -3.57
N GLU A 128 -6.50 -17.32 -4.64
CA GLU A 128 -5.19 -17.23 -5.29
C GLU A 128 -4.91 -15.88 -5.96
N ASN A 129 -5.95 -15.03 -6.13
CA ASN A 129 -5.82 -13.68 -6.66
C ASN A 129 -5.63 -12.63 -5.57
N LEU A 130 -5.73 -13.01 -4.29
CA LEU A 130 -5.57 -12.11 -3.15
C LEU A 130 -4.25 -12.39 -2.44
N ILE A 131 -3.54 -11.31 -2.10
CA ILE A 131 -2.36 -11.30 -1.23
C ILE A 131 -2.67 -10.39 -0.06
N ILE A 132 -2.48 -10.85 1.17
CA ILE A 132 -2.61 -10.05 2.39
C ILE A 132 -1.21 -9.69 2.88
N LEU A 133 -0.92 -8.41 3.11
CA LEU A 133 0.35 -7.96 3.64
C LEU A 133 0.25 -7.65 5.14
N HIS A 134 1.09 -8.30 5.95
CA HIS A 134 1.41 -7.79 7.27
C HIS A 134 2.20 -6.50 7.14
N CYS A 135 1.82 -5.44 7.85
CA CYS A 135 2.55 -4.17 7.88
C CYS A 135 2.22 -3.33 9.12
N ASN A 136 3.06 -2.33 9.35
CA ASN A 136 2.82 -1.25 10.33
C ASN A 136 2.52 0.07 9.61
N THR A 137 1.95 1.05 10.31
CA THR A 137 1.61 2.37 9.77
C THR A 137 2.45 3.50 10.35
N GLU A 138 3.59 3.19 10.93
CA GLU A 138 4.61 4.15 11.38
C GLU A 138 5.83 4.10 10.45
N TYR A 139 6.35 5.25 10.03
CA TYR A 139 7.43 5.40 9.03
C TYR A 139 8.57 6.28 9.56
N PRO A 140 9.71 5.70 9.97
CA PRO A 140 10.02 4.27 10.02
C PRO A 140 9.35 3.55 11.20
N THR A 141 9.03 2.27 11.01
CA THR A 141 8.58 1.39 12.09
C THR A 141 9.75 1.05 13.02
N PRO A 142 9.64 1.26 14.34
CA PRO A 142 10.62 0.78 15.30
C PRO A 142 10.77 -0.74 15.28
N ASP A 143 11.98 -1.27 15.41
CA ASP A 143 12.25 -2.72 15.32
C ASP A 143 11.39 -3.55 16.30
N LYS A 144 11.15 -3.02 17.51
CA LYS A 144 10.31 -3.68 18.53
C LYS A 144 8.84 -3.84 18.12
N ASP A 145 8.35 -3.03 17.17
CA ASP A 145 6.97 -2.96 16.74
C ASP A 145 6.73 -3.70 15.40
N VAL A 146 7.78 -4.19 14.73
CA VAL A 146 7.69 -4.92 13.45
C VAL A 146 6.82 -6.18 13.57
N ASN A 147 6.87 -6.88 14.69
CA ASN A 147 6.01 -8.02 15.02
C ASN A 147 5.84 -9.06 13.90
N LEU A 148 6.92 -9.66 13.44
CA LEU A 148 6.85 -10.68 12.36
C LEU A 148 5.97 -11.89 12.68
N SER A 149 5.62 -12.13 13.97
CA SER A 149 4.65 -13.16 14.33
C SER A 149 3.22 -12.87 13.87
N GLY A 150 2.92 -11.62 13.49
CA GLY A 150 1.67 -11.26 12.81
C GLY A 150 1.49 -12.01 11.49
N ILE A 151 2.58 -12.35 10.78
CA ILE A 151 2.54 -13.16 9.55
C ILE A 151 1.99 -14.56 9.86
N ASP A 152 2.44 -15.20 10.96
CA ASP A 152 1.95 -16.52 11.36
C ASP A 152 0.45 -16.48 11.71
N THR A 153 0.02 -15.37 12.32
CA THR A 153 -1.41 -15.14 12.62
C THR A 153 -2.22 -15.05 11.32
N LEU A 154 -1.76 -14.26 10.35
CA LEU A 154 -2.44 -14.14 9.06
C LEU A 154 -2.53 -15.47 8.32
N HIS A 155 -1.47 -16.27 8.29
CA HIS A 155 -1.51 -17.63 7.71
C HIS A 155 -2.56 -18.51 8.36
N LYS A 156 -2.70 -18.43 9.69
CA LYS A 156 -3.68 -19.21 10.44
C LYS A 156 -5.11 -18.75 10.18
N GLU A 157 -5.34 -17.46 10.16
CA GLU A 157 -6.68 -16.86 10.01
C GLU A 157 -7.19 -16.91 8.57
N PHE A 158 -6.29 -16.90 7.56
CA PHE A 158 -6.63 -16.85 6.14
C PHE A 158 -6.00 -18.00 5.34
N PRO A 159 -6.37 -19.27 5.66
CA PRO A 159 -5.81 -20.43 4.97
C PRO A 159 -6.16 -20.40 3.47
N GLY A 160 -5.15 -20.67 2.63
CA GLY A 160 -5.31 -20.65 1.17
C GLY A 160 -5.12 -19.27 0.51
N ILE A 161 -4.94 -18.21 1.29
CA ILE A 161 -4.60 -16.88 0.78
C ILE A 161 -3.09 -16.67 0.93
N GLN A 162 -2.47 -16.07 -0.07
CA GLN A 162 -1.04 -15.74 -0.03
C GLN A 162 -0.77 -14.61 0.97
N ILE A 163 0.26 -14.76 1.79
CA ILE A 163 0.67 -13.72 2.75
C ILE A 163 1.99 -13.11 2.30
N GLY A 164 2.13 -11.79 2.44
CA GLY A 164 3.34 -11.04 2.19
C GLY A 164 3.67 -10.10 3.36
N PHE A 165 4.73 -9.32 3.21
CA PHE A 165 5.19 -8.37 4.21
C PHE A 165 5.47 -7.00 3.59
N SER A 166 4.87 -5.94 4.13
CA SER A 166 5.19 -4.55 3.81
C SER A 166 6.09 -3.97 4.90
N ASP A 167 7.36 -3.76 4.56
CA ASP A 167 8.41 -3.37 5.49
C ASP A 167 8.62 -1.87 5.51
N HIS A 168 8.25 -1.23 6.62
CA HIS A 168 8.49 0.19 6.90
C HIS A 168 9.62 0.43 7.92
N SER A 169 10.36 -0.61 8.31
CA SER A 169 11.52 -0.49 9.20
C SER A 169 12.75 0.10 8.48
N VAL A 170 13.75 0.49 9.24
CA VAL A 170 15.05 0.94 8.68
C VAL A 170 15.90 -0.26 8.28
N GLY A 171 16.45 -0.23 7.06
CA GLY A 171 17.33 -1.30 6.57
C GLY A 171 16.56 -2.51 6.05
N TYR A 172 17.13 -3.72 6.18
CA TYR A 172 16.62 -4.94 5.54
C TYR A 172 16.43 -6.11 6.52
N VAL A 173 16.74 -5.92 7.79
CA VAL A 173 16.73 -7.02 8.78
C VAL A 173 15.34 -7.61 8.94
N ALA A 174 14.31 -6.78 9.03
CA ALA A 174 12.92 -7.22 9.12
C ALA A 174 12.48 -7.97 7.86
N ALA A 175 12.83 -7.45 6.67
CA ALA A 175 12.53 -8.11 5.40
C ALA A 175 13.21 -9.49 5.28
N ILE A 176 14.48 -9.60 5.68
CA ILE A 176 15.20 -10.90 5.71
C ILE A 176 14.53 -11.87 6.70
N GLY A 177 14.17 -11.38 7.89
CA GLY A 177 13.44 -12.18 8.88
C GLY A 177 12.09 -12.67 8.38
N ALA A 178 11.35 -11.82 7.65
CA ALA A 178 10.07 -12.19 7.06
C ALA A 178 10.18 -13.29 6.00
N CYS A 179 11.29 -13.36 5.25
CA CYS A 179 11.53 -14.44 4.28
C CYS A 179 11.57 -15.85 4.93
N MET A 180 11.75 -15.96 6.24
CA MET A 180 11.71 -17.22 6.97
C MET A 180 10.29 -17.66 7.34
N LYS A 181 9.27 -16.90 6.94
CA LYS A 181 7.87 -17.09 7.36
C LYS A 181 6.90 -17.43 6.21
N ASP A 182 7.43 -18.04 5.15
CA ASP A 182 6.63 -18.49 3.99
C ASP A 182 5.80 -17.36 3.35
N ILE A 183 6.43 -16.20 3.14
CA ILE A 183 5.81 -15.06 2.45
C ILE A 183 5.99 -15.15 0.94
N CYS A 184 5.01 -14.65 0.19
CA CYS A 184 5.04 -14.61 -1.27
C CYS A 184 5.73 -13.37 -1.84
N CYS A 185 5.75 -12.26 -1.10
CA CYS A 185 6.33 -10.99 -1.54
C CYS A 185 6.74 -10.08 -0.38
N ILE A 186 7.62 -9.14 -0.68
CA ILE A 186 7.99 -8.01 0.18
C ILE A 186 7.66 -6.73 -0.55
N GLU A 187 7.01 -5.79 0.14
CA GLU A 187 6.83 -4.41 -0.28
C GLU A 187 7.75 -3.53 0.56
N LYS A 188 8.45 -2.59 -0.09
CA LYS A 188 9.32 -1.64 0.61
C LYS A 188 9.41 -0.32 -0.15
N HIS A 189 9.37 0.80 0.58
CA HIS A 189 9.66 2.11 0.01
C HIS A 189 11.06 2.16 -0.57
N PHE A 190 11.23 2.89 -1.68
CA PHE A 190 12.50 3.05 -2.36
C PHE A 190 12.79 4.53 -2.63
N THR A 191 14.03 4.95 -2.44
CA THR A 191 14.47 6.32 -2.69
C THR A 191 15.92 6.35 -3.21
N LEU A 192 16.27 7.40 -3.92
CA LEU A 192 17.65 7.65 -4.32
C LEU A 192 18.51 8.19 -3.17
N ASP A 193 17.89 8.97 -2.26
CA ASP A 193 18.57 9.54 -1.09
C ASP A 193 17.57 9.68 0.08
N LYS A 194 17.94 9.15 1.25
CA LYS A 194 17.12 9.22 2.48
C LYS A 194 16.99 10.63 3.05
N ASN A 195 17.79 11.58 2.58
CA ASN A 195 17.76 12.98 2.99
C ASN A 195 16.89 13.89 2.09
N LEU A 196 16.26 13.32 1.07
CA LEU A 196 15.32 14.08 0.22
C LEU A 196 14.14 14.61 1.05
N PRO A 197 13.56 15.76 0.65
CA PRO A 197 12.38 16.30 1.31
C PRO A 197 11.15 15.40 1.01
N GLY A 198 10.50 14.94 2.06
CA GLY A 198 9.31 14.08 1.95
C GLY A 198 9.11 13.24 3.21
N PRO A 199 7.91 12.63 3.37
CA PRO A 199 7.57 11.95 4.61
C PRO A 199 8.29 10.60 4.80
N ASP A 200 8.60 9.85 3.73
CA ASP A 200 8.88 8.41 3.82
C ASP A 200 10.32 8.01 3.43
N HIS A 201 11.17 8.97 3.02
CA HIS A 201 12.54 8.69 2.56
C HIS A 201 13.40 7.98 3.62
N LYS A 202 13.17 8.24 4.92
CA LYS A 202 13.94 7.62 6.01
C LYS A 202 13.69 6.12 6.15
N ALA A 203 12.48 5.65 5.88
CA ALA A 203 12.10 4.23 5.90
C ALA A 203 12.46 3.50 4.60
N SER A 204 12.82 4.24 3.56
CA SER A 204 13.03 3.71 2.21
C SER A 204 14.35 2.95 2.09
N ALA A 205 14.38 1.97 1.18
CA ALA A 205 15.60 1.37 0.65
C ALA A 205 16.29 2.33 -0.32
N THR A 206 17.59 2.15 -0.52
CA THR A 206 18.39 2.85 -1.56
C THR A 206 19.05 1.83 -2.47
N PRO A 207 19.50 2.24 -3.67
CA PRO A 207 20.25 1.37 -4.58
C PRO A 207 21.48 0.74 -3.97
#